data_6ff4c22ec843536dce2898357d06fd38
#
_entry.id   6ff4c22ec843536dce2898357d06fd38
#
_cell.length_a   1.000
_cell.length_b   1.000
_cell.length_c   1.000
_cell.angle_alpha   90.00
_cell.angle_beta   90.00
_cell.angle_gamma   90.00
#
_symmetry.space_group_name_H-M   'P 1'
#
loop_
_entity.id
_entity.type
_entity.pdbx_description
1 polymer ?
#
loop_
_entity_poly.entity_id
_entity_poly.type
_entity_poly.pdbx_seq_one_letter_code
_entity_poly.pdbx_strand_id
1 'polypeptide(L)'
;VTINDGTIDITASDDGVNAAGGADASGFGLFGQDAFKGMTKSSDTDGTSEMWMEINGGYLHVTAGGDGLDSNGDLTVNGGEIYIDGPSDNGNSAIDYGERSSAYINGGTIVAVGSSGMAEAMSESSKQEVLMVKLGEQKEAGEITLKDSSGNVLISYTAQKSYDCVIISTSDIESGVTYTLETSNTATEVTAD
;
A
#
# COMPACT_ATOMS: atom_id res chain seq x y z
N VAL A 1 -13.71 -2.01 6.60
CA VAL A 1 -13.36 -0.61 6.93
C VAL A 1 -13.76 0.28 5.77
N THR A 2 -14.36 1.46 6.06
CA THR A 2 -14.66 2.48 5.04
C THR A 2 -14.14 3.84 5.51
N ILE A 3 -13.37 4.51 4.67
CA ILE A 3 -12.91 5.89 4.85
C ILE A 3 -13.53 6.72 3.73
N ASN A 4 -14.45 7.64 4.08
CA ASN A 4 -15.16 8.43 3.06
C ASN A 4 -14.54 9.82 2.86
N ASP A 5 -14.00 10.43 3.93
CA ASP A 5 -13.41 11.77 3.92
C ASP A 5 -12.70 12.02 5.26
N GLY A 6 -12.02 13.15 5.37
CA GLY A 6 -11.36 13.62 6.58
C GLY A 6 -9.85 13.69 6.42
N THR A 7 -9.19 14.07 7.51
CA THR A 7 -7.71 14.07 7.60
C THR A 7 -7.32 13.10 8.70
N ILE A 8 -6.61 12.06 8.31
CA ILE A 8 -6.20 10.95 9.17
C ILE A 8 -4.68 10.83 9.08
N ASP A 9 -4.02 10.87 10.23
CA ASP A 9 -2.58 10.63 10.37
C ASP A 9 -2.38 9.51 11.40
N ILE A 10 -1.75 8.43 10.97
CA ILE A 10 -1.55 7.22 11.77
C ILE A 10 -0.07 6.94 11.92
N THR A 11 0.36 6.69 13.16
CA THR A 11 1.65 6.08 13.46
C THR A 11 1.41 4.82 14.26
N ALA A 12 1.75 3.68 13.69
CA ALA A 12 1.56 2.36 14.29
C ALA A 12 2.88 1.61 14.41
N SER A 13 3.02 0.82 15.46
CA SER A 13 4.17 -0.08 15.64
C SER A 13 3.98 -1.42 14.90
N ASP A 14 2.78 -1.70 14.48
CA ASP A 14 2.31 -2.84 13.70
C ASP A 14 1.54 -2.27 12.50
N ASP A 15 0.43 -2.88 12.07
CA ASP A 15 -0.33 -2.43 10.92
C ASP A 15 -0.97 -1.05 11.12
N GLY A 16 -1.01 -0.26 10.06
CA GLY A 16 -1.57 1.09 10.09
C GLY A 16 -3.09 1.08 10.10
N VAL A 17 -3.71 0.55 9.04
CA VAL A 17 -5.15 0.33 8.95
C VAL A 17 -5.38 -1.14 8.67
N ASN A 18 -6.03 -1.84 9.59
CA ASN A 18 -6.26 -3.28 9.51
C ASN A 18 -7.74 -3.61 9.39
N ALA A 19 -8.10 -4.42 8.40
CA ALA A 19 -9.44 -4.95 8.16
C ALA A 19 -9.44 -6.49 8.23
N ALA A 20 -8.81 -7.07 9.25
CA ALA A 20 -8.58 -8.50 9.42
C ALA A 20 -9.79 -9.27 9.98
N GLY A 21 -10.92 -8.62 10.25
CA GLY A 21 -12.10 -9.30 10.82
C GLY A 21 -11.89 -9.83 12.25
N GLY A 22 -10.84 -9.40 12.93
CA GLY A 22 -10.52 -9.80 14.29
C GLY A 22 -9.88 -11.18 14.42
N ALA A 23 -9.36 -11.74 13.35
CA ALA A 23 -8.66 -13.03 13.30
C ALA A 23 -7.41 -12.92 12.41
N ASP A 24 -6.57 -11.92 12.68
CA ASP A 24 -5.30 -11.82 11.98
C ASP A 24 -4.38 -12.98 12.37
N ALA A 25 -3.95 -13.76 11.40
CA ALA A 25 -2.96 -14.82 11.52
C ALA A 25 -1.59 -14.40 10.92
N SER A 26 -1.47 -13.16 10.43
CA SER A 26 -0.27 -12.65 9.78
C SER A 26 0.83 -12.24 10.76
N GLY A 27 0.52 -12.12 12.05
CA GLY A 27 1.50 -11.83 13.08
C GLY A 27 2.63 -12.86 13.11
N PHE A 28 3.79 -12.50 12.60
CA PHE A 28 5.01 -13.30 12.71
C PHE A 28 5.45 -13.32 14.17
N GLY A 29 4.92 -14.26 14.94
CA GLY A 29 5.50 -14.46 16.23
C GLY A 29 4.65 -15.20 17.24
N LEU A 30 5.29 -16.16 17.86
CA LEU A 30 4.90 -16.86 19.08
C LEU A 30 4.52 -15.91 20.26
N PHE A 31 4.49 -14.59 20.07
CA PHE A 31 4.32 -13.58 21.10
C PHE A 31 3.44 -12.38 20.71
N GLY A 32 2.82 -12.36 19.52
CA GLY A 32 1.83 -11.34 19.16
C GLY A 32 0.56 -11.49 20.02
N GLN A 33 -0.03 -10.39 20.48
CA GLN A 33 -1.25 -10.43 21.30
C GLN A 33 -2.42 -11.11 20.57
N ASP A 34 -2.38 -11.19 19.25
CA ASP A 34 -3.42 -11.79 18.40
C ASP A 34 -3.31 -13.32 18.33
N ALA A 35 -2.12 -13.89 18.55
CA ALA A 35 -1.92 -15.35 18.59
C ALA A 35 -2.69 -16.07 19.72
N PHE A 36 -3.19 -15.36 20.73
CA PHE A 36 -3.81 -15.99 21.90
C PHE A 36 -5.32 -16.27 21.73
N LYS A 37 -5.98 -15.73 20.72
CA LYS A 37 -7.41 -15.97 20.45
C LYS A 37 -7.67 -17.05 19.39
N GLY A 38 -6.67 -17.50 18.69
CA GLY A 38 -6.76 -18.35 17.49
C GLY A 38 -6.94 -19.85 17.73
N MET A 39 -7.33 -20.33 18.90
CA MET A 39 -7.58 -21.78 19.09
C MET A 39 -9.06 -22.17 18.99
N THR A 40 -9.94 -21.30 18.60
CA THR A 40 -11.24 -21.71 18.09
C THR A 40 -11.19 -21.59 16.58
N LYS A 41 -10.89 -22.70 15.88
CA LYS A 41 -11.34 -22.86 14.51
C LYS A 41 -12.83 -22.58 14.51
N SER A 42 -13.22 -21.34 14.24
CA SER A 42 -14.52 -21.06 13.73
C SER A 42 -14.56 -21.70 12.37
N SER A 43 -15.15 -22.87 12.28
CA SER A 43 -15.54 -23.47 11.03
C SER A 43 -16.76 -22.70 10.52
N ASP A 44 -16.60 -21.43 10.22
CA ASP A 44 -17.54 -20.70 9.40
C ASP A 44 -17.36 -21.18 7.97
N THR A 45 -18.01 -22.30 7.70
CA THR A 45 -18.18 -22.88 6.37
C THR A 45 -19.19 -22.09 5.53
N ASP A 46 -19.62 -20.94 5.98
CA ASP A 46 -20.41 -19.99 5.21
C ASP A 46 -19.52 -18.80 4.90
N GLY A 47 -18.84 -18.84 3.75
CA GLY A 47 -17.84 -17.91 3.26
C GLY A 47 -18.30 -16.46 3.04
N THR A 48 -18.89 -15.83 4.03
CA THR A 48 -19.42 -14.47 3.99
C THR A 48 -18.93 -13.60 5.14
N SER A 49 -17.75 -13.83 5.68
CA SER A 49 -17.05 -12.75 6.39
C SER A 49 -16.51 -11.82 5.31
N GLU A 50 -17.32 -10.88 4.87
CA GLU A 50 -16.94 -9.83 3.92
C GLU A 50 -15.95 -8.89 4.60
N MET A 51 -14.69 -9.32 4.65
CA MET A 51 -13.59 -8.44 5.04
C MET A 51 -13.24 -7.62 3.81
N TRP A 52 -13.26 -6.33 3.95
CA TRP A 52 -12.91 -5.42 2.87
C TRP A 52 -12.50 -4.06 3.42
N MET A 53 -11.70 -3.36 2.64
CA MET A 53 -11.31 -1.99 2.91
C MET A 53 -11.69 -1.12 1.71
N GLU A 54 -12.32 0.02 1.96
CA GLU A 54 -12.71 0.97 0.93
C GLU A 54 -12.34 2.39 1.35
N ILE A 55 -11.59 3.07 0.50
CA ILE A 55 -11.19 4.46 0.69
C ILE A 55 -11.81 5.27 -0.45
N ASN A 56 -12.75 6.16 -0.10
CA ASN A 56 -13.52 6.94 -1.07
C ASN A 56 -13.01 8.38 -1.20
N GLY A 57 -12.22 8.87 -0.25
CA GLY A 57 -11.71 10.23 -0.25
C GLY A 57 -10.98 10.59 1.03
N GLY A 58 -10.68 11.88 1.17
CA GLY A 58 -9.94 12.43 2.31
C GLY A 58 -8.41 12.40 2.13
N TYR A 59 -7.73 12.74 3.19
CA TYR A 59 -6.28 12.67 3.32
C TYR A 59 -5.93 11.60 4.35
N LEU A 60 -5.14 10.61 3.94
CA LEU A 60 -4.66 9.54 4.79
C LEU A 60 -3.14 9.48 4.73
N HIS A 61 -2.48 9.65 5.87
CA HIS A 61 -1.05 9.42 6.01
C HIS A 61 -0.82 8.32 7.05
N VAL A 62 -0.05 7.32 6.70
CA VAL A 62 0.24 6.14 7.53
C VAL A 62 1.73 5.92 7.63
N THR A 63 2.23 5.83 8.87
CA THR A 63 3.58 5.34 9.16
C THR A 63 3.44 4.06 9.99
N ALA A 64 3.73 2.91 9.40
CA ALA A 64 3.50 1.61 10.00
C ALA A 64 4.78 0.80 10.19
N GLY A 65 4.84 0.00 11.26
CA GLY A 65 5.89 -0.98 11.49
C GLY A 65 5.62 -2.30 10.77
N GLY A 66 4.34 -2.69 10.71
CA GLY A 66 3.76 -3.75 9.91
C GLY A 66 3.22 -3.21 8.57
N ASP A 67 2.13 -3.80 8.07
CA ASP A 67 1.51 -3.36 6.84
C ASP A 67 0.92 -1.94 6.97
N GLY A 68 1.04 -1.15 5.91
CA GLY A 68 0.45 0.19 5.90
C GLY A 68 -1.08 0.11 5.85
N LEU A 69 -1.60 -0.55 4.83
CA LEU A 69 -2.99 -0.98 4.72
C LEU A 69 -3.01 -2.50 4.67
N ASP A 70 -3.74 -3.12 5.57
CA ASP A 70 -3.94 -4.56 5.63
C ASP A 70 -5.43 -4.89 5.50
N SER A 71 -5.79 -5.65 4.48
CA SER A 71 -7.15 -6.13 4.29
C SER A 71 -7.14 -7.62 4.02
N ASN A 72 -7.69 -8.43 4.91
CA ASN A 72 -7.87 -9.87 4.63
C ASN A 72 -8.91 -10.18 3.53
N GLY A 73 -9.45 -9.15 2.89
CA GLY A 73 -10.36 -9.20 1.74
C GLY A 73 -9.96 -8.20 0.67
N ASP A 74 -10.92 -7.78 -0.16
CA ASP A 74 -10.66 -6.77 -1.19
C ASP A 74 -10.29 -5.42 -0.59
N LEU A 75 -9.38 -4.73 -1.27
CA LEU A 75 -9.05 -3.35 -1.00
C LEU A 75 -9.46 -2.51 -2.21
N THR A 76 -10.20 -1.42 -1.99
CA THR A 76 -10.62 -0.53 -3.07
C THR A 76 -10.32 0.91 -2.70
N VAL A 77 -9.60 1.61 -3.56
CA VAL A 77 -9.38 3.04 -3.46
C VAL A 77 -10.13 3.74 -4.60
N ASN A 78 -11.13 4.54 -4.25
CA ASN A 78 -11.94 5.29 -5.20
C ASN A 78 -11.52 6.77 -5.29
N GLY A 79 -10.75 7.27 -4.33
CA GLY A 79 -10.30 8.66 -4.28
C GLY A 79 -9.52 8.97 -3.01
N GLY A 80 -9.12 10.22 -2.88
CA GLY A 80 -8.35 10.74 -1.74
C GLY A 80 -6.86 10.92 -2.05
N GLU A 81 -6.15 11.43 -1.06
CA GLU A 81 -4.70 11.56 -1.06
C GLU A 81 -4.13 10.61 0.00
N ILE A 82 -3.42 9.58 -0.42
CA ILE A 82 -2.99 8.48 0.43
C ILE A 82 -1.47 8.37 0.36
N TYR A 83 -0.84 8.52 1.52
CA TYR A 83 0.60 8.44 1.68
C TYR A 83 0.93 7.39 2.73
N ILE A 84 1.79 6.44 2.40
CA ILE A 84 2.12 5.30 3.25
C ILE A 84 3.63 5.14 3.34
N ASP A 85 4.14 5.21 4.57
CA ASP A 85 5.47 4.77 4.96
C ASP A 85 5.35 3.41 5.66
N GLY A 86 5.37 2.36 4.88
CA GLY A 86 5.20 0.98 5.33
C GLY A 86 6.46 0.37 5.96
N PRO A 87 6.50 -0.94 6.11
CA PRO A 87 7.63 -1.63 6.75
C PRO A 87 8.91 -1.53 5.92
N SER A 88 10.04 -1.56 6.60
CA SER A 88 11.37 -1.64 5.97
C SER A 88 11.98 -3.05 6.02
N ASP A 89 11.29 -4.02 6.59
CA ASP A 89 11.68 -5.43 6.58
C ASP A 89 10.80 -6.24 5.61
N ASN A 90 11.23 -7.46 5.29
CA ASN A 90 10.62 -8.29 4.27
C ASN A 90 9.43 -9.15 4.77
N GLY A 91 8.94 -8.92 5.98
CA GLY A 91 7.84 -9.68 6.57
C GLY A 91 6.46 -9.15 6.23
N ASN A 92 6.37 -7.88 5.81
CA ASN A 92 5.14 -7.14 5.53
C ASN A 92 5.30 -6.26 4.28
N SER A 93 4.26 -5.53 3.88
CA SER A 93 4.25 -4.63 2.73
C SER A 93 3.58 -3.29 3.03
N ALA A 94 3.72 -2.31 2.15
CA ALA A 94 3.01 -1.04 2.30
C ALA A 94 1.49 -1.21 2.13
N ILE A 95 1.09 -2.14 1.26
CA ILE A 95 -0.30 -2.49 0.98
C ILE A 95 -0.38 -4.01 0.91
N ASP A 96 -1.19 -4.62 1.78
CA ASP A 96 -1.50 -6.04 1.80
C ASP A 96 -3.00 -6.28 1.63
N TYR A 97 -3.35 -7.38 0.96
CA TYR A 97 -4.73 -7.80 0.76
C TYR A 97 -4.84 -9.32 0.69
N GLY A 98 -6.03 -9.86 0.95
CA GLY A 98 -6.21 -11.29 1.12
C GLY A 98 -5.80 -12.14 -0.09
N GLU A 99 -5.23 -13.32 0.13
CA GLU A 99 -4.69 -14.25 -0.89
C GLU A 99 -5.65 -14.58 -2.06
N ARG A 100 -6.96 -14.39 -1.88
CA ARG A 100 -8.00 -14.65 -2.89
C ARG A 100 -8.79 -13.40 -3.26
N SER A 101 -8.24 -12.27 -2.89
CA SER A 101 -8.83 -10.95 -3.05
C SER A 101 -8.03 -10.11 -4.04
N SER A 102 -8.39 -8.88 -4.20
CA SER A 102 -7.71 -7.95 -5.11
C SER A 102 -7.69 -6.55 -4.53
N ALA A 103 -6.64 -5.81 -4.85
CA ALA A 103 -6.59 -4.38 -4.60
C ALA A 103 -6.90 -3.60 -5.87
N TYR A 104 -7.92 -2.76 -5.82
CA TYR A 104 -8.39 -1.94 -6.95
C TYR A 104 -8.10 -0.47 -6.69
N ILE A 105 -7.41 0.16 -7.62
CA ILE A 105 -7.18 1.61 -7.60
C ILE A 105 -8.03 2.23 -8.70
N ASN A 106 -9.12 2.87 -8.29
CA ASN A 106 -10.10 3.49 -9.19
C ASN A 106 -9.95 5.00 -9.32
N GLY A 107 -9.17 5.61 -8.43
CA GLY A 107 -8.94 7.06 -8.41
C GLY A 107 -8.11 7.49 -7.19
N GLY A 108 -7.84 8.77 -7.11
CA GLY A 108 -7.04 9.39 -6.04
C GLY A 108 -5.56 9.52 -6.37
N THR A 109 -4.81 9.99 -5.40
CA THR A 109 -3.35 10.04 -5.42
C THR A 109 -2.82 9.10 -4.35
N ILE A 110 -2.00 8.15 -4.74
CA ILE A 110 -1.40 7.17 -3.84
C ILE A 110 0.11 7.20 -4.01
N VAL A 111 0.80 7.33 -2.90
CA VAL A 111 2.24 7.06 -2.80
C VAL A 111 2.45 6.16 -1.60
N ALA A 112 2.85 4.93 -1.86
CA ALA A 112 3.16 3.97 -0.82
C ALA A 112 4.59 3.47 -0.98
N VAL A 113 5.36 3.56 0.08
CA VAL A 113 6.73 3.05 0.13
C VAL A 113 6.85 1.99 1.22
N GLY A 114 7.70 1.00 1.00
CA GLY A 114 7.89 -0.07 1.97
C GLY A 114 8.84 -1.14 1.46
N SER A 115 8.69 -2.34 2.00
CA SER A 115 9.46 -3.51 1.60
C SER A 115 8.93 -4.12 0.30
N SER A 116 9.84 -4.58 -0.55
CA SER A 116 9.54 -5.33 -1.77
C SER A 116 9.24 -6.81 -1.52
N GLY A 117 9.50 -7.32 -0.30
CA GLY A 117 9.46 -8.75 0.01
C GLY A 117 8.06 -9.35 -0.12
N MET A 118 7.06 -8.67 0.42
CA MET A 118 5.64 -9.07 0.37
C MET A 118 4.81 -8.18 -0.57
N ALA A 119 5.44 -7.22 -1.28
CA ALA A 119 4.70 -6.31 -2.14
C ALA A 119 4.04 -7.03 -3.32
N GLU A 120 2.73 -6.86 -3.44
CA GLU A 120 1.86 -7.44 -4.45
C GLU A 120 1.36 -6.39 -5.44
N ALA A 121 1.14 -6.81 -6.69
CA ALA A 121 0.65 -5.93 -7.75
C ALA A 121 -0.83 -5.64 -7.58
N MET A 122 -1.24 -4.40 -7.82
CA MET A 122 -2.65 -4.03 -7.86
C MET A 122 -3.36 -4.73 -9.03
N SER A 123 -4.67 -4.87 -8.94
CA SER A 123 -5.49 -5.53 -9.96
C SER A 123 -5.42 -4.81 -11.31
N GLU A 124 -5.23 -5.58 -12.40
CA GLU A 124 -5.35 -5.07 -13.79
C GLU A 124 -6.75 -4.52 -14.11
N SER A 125 -7.75 -4.80 -13.26
CA SER A 125 -9.10 -4.22 -13.36
C SER A 125 -9.23 -2.86 -12.66
N SER A 126 -8.15 -2.32 -12.12
CA SER A 126 -8.10 -0.93 -11.64
C SER A 126 -8.46 0.03 -12.76
N LYS A 127 -9.15 1.13 -12.43
CA LYS A 127 -9.53 2.16 -13.41
C LYS A 127 -8.44 3.21 -13.60
N GLN A 128 -7.48 3.23 -12.74
CA GLN A 128 -6.33 4.12 -12.74
C GLN A 128 -5.05 3.30 -12.76
N GLU A 129 -4.11 3.73 -13.57
CA GLU A 129 -2.81 3.06 -13.70
C GLU A 129 -2.02 3.11 -12.39
N VAL A 130 -1.29 2.03 -12.12
CA VAL A 130 -0.47 1.90 -10.91
C VAL A 130 0.94 1.49 -11.31
N LEU A 131 1.89 2.30 -10.91
CA LEU A 131 3.31 1.95 -11.00
C LEU A 131 3.75 1.28 -9.70
N MET A 132 4.17 0.03 -9.76
CA MET A 132 4.85 -0.64 -8.66
C MET A 132 6.30 -0.93 -9.05
N VAL A 133 7.23 -0.30 -8.34
CA VAL A 133 8.66 -0.33 -8.67
C VAL A 133 9.45 -0.97 -7.53
N LYS A 134 9.97 -2.16 -7.76
CA LYS A 134 10.92 -2.82 -6.86
C LYS A 134 12.33 -2.36 -7.23
N LEU A 135 12.99 -1.63 -6.32
CA LEU A 135 14.23 -0.91 -6.61
C LEU A 135 15.49 -1.80 -6.61
N GLY A 136 15.37 -3.02 -6.07
CA GLY A 136 16.48 -3.97 -5.98
C GLY A 136 17.53 -3.66 -4.90
N GLU A 137 17.46 -2.48 -4.30
CA GLU A 137 18.28 -2.06 -3.16
C GLU A 137 17.47 -1.15 -2.24
N GLN A 138 17.73 -1.23 -0.95
CA GLN A 138 17.08 -0.36 0.03
C GLN A 138 17.55 1.09 -0.13
N LYS A 139 16.61 2.00 -0.15
CA LYS A 139 16.82 3.44 -0.11
C LYS A 139 16.57 3.97 1.28
N GLU A 140 17.32 4.99 1.66
CA GLU A 140 17.06 5.73 2.89
C GLU A 140 15.84 6.63 2.74
N ALA A 141 15.25 7.03 3.87
CA ALA A 141 14.22 8.07 3.92
C ALA A 141 14.64 9.31 3.12
N GLY A 142 13.73 9.88 2.34
CA GLY A 142 14.05 11.03 1.51
C GLY A 142 13.04 11.31 0.41
N GLU A 143 13.36 12.26 -0.45
CA GLU A 143 12.49 12.72 -1.51
C GLU A 143 12.35 11.67 -2.63
N ILE A 144 11.11 11.49 -3.07
CA ILE A 144 10.71 10.69 -4.22
C ILE A 144 9.96 11.61 -5.17
N THR A 145 10.34 11.63 -6.44
CA THR A 145 9.60 12.34 -7.47
C THR A 145 9.31 11.43 -8.66
N LEU A 146 8.09 11.54 -9.18
CA LEU A 146 7.72 10.96 -10.47
C LEU A 146 7.62 12.08 -11.50
N LYS A 147 8.32 11.94 -12.63
CA LYS A 147 8.34 12.92 -13.71
C LYS A 147 7.85 12.33 -15.00
N ASP A 148 7.18 13.15 -15.80
CA ASP A 148 6.84 12.82 -17.20
C ASP A 148 8.08 12.91 -18.11
N SER A 149 7.91 12.55 -19.38
CA SER A 149 8.96 12.59 -20.40
C SER A 149 9.45 14.01 -20.73
N SER A 150 8.72 15.04 -20.31
CA SER A 150 9.09 16.46 -20.46
C SER A 150 9.85 16.98 -19.24
N GLY A 151 9.96 16.17 -18.17
CA GLY A 151 10.57 16.54 -16.91
C GLY A 151 9.65 17.27 -15.93
N ASN A 152 8.35 17.34 -16.20
CA ASN A 152 7.40 17.89 -15.25
C ASN A 152 7.20 16.91 -14.10
N VAL A 153 7.19 17.44 -12.87
CA VAL A 153 6.92 16.65 -11.67
C VAL A 153 5.41 16.39 -11.57
N LEU A 154 5.02 15.12 -11.58
CA LEU A 154 3.65 14.66 -11.37
C LEU A 154 3.39 14.38 -9.89
N ILE A 155 4.37 13.78 -9.21
CA ILE A 155 4.33 13.45 -7.78
C ILE A 155 5.64 13.91 -7.14
N SER A 156 5.54 14.47 -5.92
CA SER A 156 6.65 14.68 -5.01
C SER A 156 6.21 14.28 -3.61
N TYR A 157 6.97 13.39 -2.98
CA TYR A 157 6.74 12.88 -1.63
C TYR A 157 8.05 12.73 -0.89
N THR A 158 8.05 12.94 0.42
CA THR A 158 9.22 12.69 1.27
C THR A 158 8.95 11.48 2.15
N ALA A 159 9.52 10.33 1.75
CA ALA A 159 9.45 9.10 2.54
C ALA A 159 10.11 9.30 3.91
N GLN A 160 9.45 8.85 4.96
CA GLN A 160 9.91 9.00 6.35
C GLN A 160 10.70 7.78 6.85
N LYS A 161 10.62 6.67 6.12
CA LYS A 161 11.31 5.41 6.43
C LYS A 161 12.16 4.96 5.24
N SER A 162 13.06 4.02 5.45
CA SER A 162 13.78 3.33 4.38
C SER A 162 12.84 2.36 3.65
N TYR A 163 13.06 2.17 2.36
CA TYR A 163 12.21 1.39 1.47
C TYR A 163 12.99 0.79 0.31
N ASP A 164 12.46 -0.25 -0.33
CA ASP A 164 12.96 -0.81 -1.59
C ASP A 164 11.83 -1.10 -2.60
N CYS A 165 10.60 -0.71 -2.26
CA CYS A 165 9.43 -0.73 -3.13
C CYS A 165 8.71 0.61 -3.09
N VAL A 166 8.27 1.08 -4.25
CA VAL A 166 7.46 2.29 -4.41
C VAL A 166 6.23 1.95 -5.22
N ILE A 167 5.05 2.30 -4.70
CA ILE A 167 3.76 2.18 -5.40
C ILE A 167 3.24 3.60 -5.59
N ILE A 168 2.98 3.98 -6.83
CA ILE A 168 2.44 5.29 -7.18
C ILE A 168 1.25 5.13 -8.11
N SER A 169 0.19 5.86 -7.84
CA SER A 169 -0.96 5.99 -8.72
C SER A 169 -1.53 7.40 -8.62
N THR A 170 -1.80 7.99 -9.76
CA THR A 170 -2.48 9.29 -9.92
C THR A 170 -3.16 9.34 -11.29
N SER A 171 -4.15 10.20 -11.44
CA SER A 171 -4.86 10.41 -12.73
C SER A 171 -3.98 10.87 -13.88
N ASP A 172 -2.74 11.29 -13.60
CA ASP A 172 -1.79 11.78 -14.60
C ASP A 172 -0.90 10.65 -15.16
N ILE A 173 -1.05 9.42 -14.67
CA ILE A 173 -0.34 8.24 -15.19
C ILE A 173 -1.21 7.60 -16.26
N GLU A 174 -0.64 7.44 -17.46
CA GLU A 174 -1.31 6.86 -18.64
C GLU A 174 -0.65 5.53 -19.02
N SER A 175 -1.45 4.55 -19.43
CA SER A 175 -0.99 3.24 -19.89
C SER A 175 -0.03 3.35 -21.09
N GLY A 176 1.03 2.56 -21.08
CA GLY A 176 2.06 2.53 -22.11
C GLY A 176 3.03 3.72 -22.10
N VAL A 177 2.89 4.65 -21.15
CA VAL A 177 3.76 5.82 -21.05
C VAL A 177 4.90 5.54 -20.07
N THR A 178 6.11 6.02 -20.44
CA THR A 178 7.31 5.91 -19.61
C THR A 178 7.52 7.17 -18.81
N TYR A 179 7.77 7.00 -17.53
CA TYR A 179 8.04 8.03 -16.53
C TYR A 179 9.44 7.86 -15.95
N THR A 180 9.94 8.88 -15.28
CA THR A 180 11.19 8.82 -14.51
C THR A 180 10.87 8.90 -13.03
N LEU A 181 11.13 7.81 -12.30
CA LEU A 181 11.10 7.77 -10.85
C LEU A 181 12.47 8.15 -10.31
N GLU A 182 12.56 9.28 -9.61
CA GLU A 182 13.76 9.71 -8.91
C GLU A 182 13.63 9.41 -7.42
N THR A 183 14.66 8.80 -6.85
CA THR A 183 14.79 8.53 -5.41
C THR A 183 16.18 8.96 -4.98
N SER A 184 16.35 9.57 -3.83
CA SER A 184 17.60 10.10 -3.22
C SER A 184 18.81 10.33 -4.16
N ASN A 185 19.29 9.33 -4.89
CA ASN A 185 20.48 9.38 -5.76
C ASN A 185 20.32 8.55 -7.04
N THR A 186 19.11 8.12 -7.38
CA THR A 186 18.88 7.21 -8.52
C THR A 186 17.68 7.71 -9.33
N ALA A 187 17.81 7.68 -10.64
CA ALA A 187 16.69 7.86 -11.57
C ALA A 187 16.44 6.53 -12.29
N THR A 188 15.20 6.07 -12.29
CA THR A 188 14.77 4.81 -12.89
C THR A 188 13.64 5.09 -13.89
N GLU A 189 13.77 4.63 -15.12
CA GLU A 189 12.66 4.65 -16.07
C GLU A 189 11.67 3.55 -15.75
N VAL A 190 10.39 3.90 -15.69
CA VAL A 190 9.28 3.00 -15.38
C VAL A 190 8.16 3.22 -16.39
N THR A 191 7.58 2.14 -16.89
CA THR A 191 6.46 2.22 -17.84
C THR A 191 5.20 1.72 -17.17
N ALA A 192 4.10 2.43 -17.33
CA ALA A 192 2.79 1.99 -16.87
C ALA A 192 2.24 0.94 -17.87
N ASP A 193 1.87 -0.24 -17.38
CA ASP A 193 1.42 -1.39 -18.17
C ASP A 193 -0.05 -1.72 -17.92
#